data_b4d5db046d5acea6030811c15378e7d9
#
_entry.id   b4d5db046d5acea6030811c15378e7d9
#
_cell.length_a   1.000
_cell.length_b   1.000
_cell.length_c   1.000
_cell.angle_alpha   90.00
_cell.angle_beta   90.00
_cell.angle_gamma   90.00
#
_symmetry.space_group_name_H-M   'P 1'
#
loop_
_entity.id
_entity.type
_entity.pdbx_description
1 polymer ?
#
loop_
_entity_poly.entity_id
_entity_poly.type
_entity_poly.pdbx_seq_one_letter_code
_entity_poly.pdbx_strand_id
1 'polypeptide(L)'
;MSRRRFLAANWKMHKTVGEAIAFARDFLPRVKGTTAEIAIAPPFTALAALGEALAGSNVALAAQNVHDEAQGAFTGEIAPGMLVDVGCSWAIVGHSERRALFGESDAFIARKAAALFAAGIRPIVCVGETLAEREAGRTFAVLESQLAGSLAGVPAERAAELVIAYEPVWAIGTGRTATP
;
A
#
# COMPACT_ATOMS: atom_id res chain seq x y z
N MET A 1 7.63 -14.56 19.30
CA MET A 1 6.36 -13.82 19.09
C MET A 1 5.76 -14.27 17.78
N SER A 2 4.48 -14.64 17.73
CA SER A 2 3.81 -14.97 16.48
C SER A 2 3.63 -13.69 15.64
N ARG A 3 3.87 -13.76 14.32
CA ARG A 3 3.61 -12.64 13.40
C ARG A 3 2.12 -12.28 13.45
N ARG A 4 1.84 -10.99 13.56
CA ARG A 4 0.47 -10.47 13.45
C ARG A 4 -0.03 -10.70 12.02
N ARG A 5 -1.24 -11.23 11.86
CA ARG A 5 -1.86 -11.37 10.54
C ARG A 5 -2.31 -9.99 10.07
N PHE A 6 -1.87 -9.60 8.89
CA PHE A 6 -2.26 -8.35 8.23
C PHE A 6 -2.87 -8.67 6.86
N LEU A 7 -4.05 -8.16 6.61
CA LEU A 7 -4.82 -8.35 5.37
C LEU A 7 -5.04 -6.97 4.74
N ALA A 8 -4.40 -6.71 3.60
CA ALA A 8 -4.55 -5.46 2.86
C ALA A 8 -5.33 -5.70 1.56
N ALA A 9 -6.40 -4.95 1.35
CA ALA A 9 -7.21 -4.99 0.14
C ALA A 9 -6.92 -3.77 -0.72
N ASN A 10 -6.04 -3.92 -1.72
CA ASN A 10 -5.84 -2.91 -2.75
C ASN A 10 -6.94 -3.04 -3.80
N TRP A 11 -7.87 -2.07 -3.84
CA TRP A 11 -8.98 -2.09 -4.80
C TRP A 11 -8.56 -1.64 -6.20
N LYS A 12 -7.35 -1.12 -6.34
CA LYS A 12 -6.89 -0.55 -7.61
C LYS A 12 -7.90 0.47 -8.14
N MET A 13 -8.14 0.51 -9.44
CA MET A 13 -9.08 1.45 -10.07
C MET A 13 -10.49 0.84 -10.16
N HIS A 14 -11.05 0.44 -9.01
CA HIS A 14 -12.41 -0.10 -8.92
C HIS A 14 -13.20 0.54 -7.79
N LYS A 15 -14.51 0.54 -7.93
CA LYS A 15 -15.54 1.05 -7.01
C LYS A 15 -15.68 2.57 -7.01
N THR A 16 -16.93 2.96 -7.18
CA THR A 16 -17.42 4.31 -6.92
C THR A 16 -17.62 4.54 -5.42
N VAL A 17 -17.90 5.77 -5.01
CA VAL A 17 -18.21 6.10 -3.61
C VAL A 17 -19.38 5.28 -3.05
N GLY A 18 -20.47 5.17 -3.80
CA GLY A 18 -21.65 4.40 -3.39
C GLY A 18 -21.35 2.91 -3.20
N GLU A 19 -20.57 2.32 -4.11
CA GLU A 19 -20.14 0.91 -4.01
C GLU A 19 -19.18 0.68 -2.85
N ALA A 20 -18.31 1.65 -2.52
CA ALA A 20 -17.41 1.59 -1.38
C ALA A 20 -18.18 1.57 -0.06
N ILE A 21 -19.16 2.45 0.09
CA ILE A 21 -20.04 2.51 1.27
C ILE A 21 -20.87 1.23 1.40
N ALA A 22 -21.46 0.74 0.29
CA ALA A 22 -22.21 -0.51 0.29
C ALA A 22 -21.35 -1.69 0.72
N PHE A 23 -20.11 -1.78 0.20
CA PHE A 23 -19.14 -2.79 0.62
C PHE A 23 -18.84 -2.72 2.12
N ALA A 24 -18.55 -1.53 2.66
CA ALA A 24 -18.26 -1.36 4.08
C ALA A 24 -19.43 -1.85 4.96
N ARG A 25 -20.66 -1.47 4.60
CA ARG A 25 -21.88 -1.91 5.31
C ARG A 25 -21.99 -3.44 5.39
N ASP A 26 -21.70 -4.13 4.29
CA ASP A 26 -21.82 -5.58 4.21
C ASP A 26 -20.62 -6.31 4.83
N PHE A 27 -19.43 -5.68 4.78
CA PHE A 27 -18.18 -6.29 5.21
C PHE A 27 -17.94 -6.17 6.72
N LEU A 28 -18.18 -4.99 7.30
CA LEU A 28 -17.85 -4.72 8.71
C LEU A 28 -18.48 -5.73 9.70
N PRO A 29 -19.76 -6.12 9.58
CA PRO A 29 -20.34 -7.12 10.46
C PRO A 29 -19.64 -8.48 10.41
N ARG A 30 -19.09 -8.85 9.23
CA ARG A 30 -18.45 -10.15 8.99
C ARG A 30 -17.05 -10.25 9.59
N VAL A 31 -16.39 -9.11 9.81
CA VAL A 31 -15.03 -9.07 10.36
C VAL A 31 -14.95 -8.55 11.79
N LYS A 32 -16.09 -8.29 12.40
CA LYS A 32 -16.19 -7.85 13.78
C LYS A 32 -15.56 -8.91 14.70
N GLY A 33 -14.60 -8.48 15.53
CA GLY A 33 -13.92 -9.36 16.48
C GLY A 33 -12.79 -10.22 15.90
N THR A 34 -12.45 -10.09 14.59
CA THR A 34 -11.23 -10.73 14.09
C THR A 34 -9.97 -10.18 14.78
N THR A 35 -9.00 -11.07 15.00
CA THR A 35 -7.69 -10.70 15.54
C THR A 35 -6.70 -10.24 14.47
N ALA A 36 -7.03 -10.40 13.19
CA ALA A 36 -6.23 -9.90 12.09
C ALA A 36 -6.39 -8.38 11.98
N GLU A 37 -5.30 -7.69 11.68
CA GLU A 37 -5.33 -6.30 11.25
C GLU A 37 -5.78 -6.25 9.78
N ILE A 38 -6.79 -5.43 9.46
CA ILE A 38 -7.35 -5.33 8.12
C ILE A 38 -7.21 -3.89 7.66
N ALA A 39 -6.74 -3.68 6.43
CA ALA A 39 -6.68 -2.37 5.78
C ALA A 39 -7.33 -2.43 4.40
N ILE A 40 -8.09 -1.39 4.04
CA ILE A 40 -8.71 -1.26 2.73
C ILE A 40 -8.17 0.00 2.04
N ALA A 41 -7.66 -0.16 0.82
CA ALA A 41 -7.11 0.91 -0.01
C ALA A 41 -8.03 1.14 -1.24
N PRO A 42 -9.04 2.02 -1.13
CA PRO A 42 -9.92 2.39 -2.23
C PRO A 42 -9.23 3.41 -3.17
N PRO A 43 -9.81 3.72 -4.35
CA PRO A 43 -9.44 4.92 -5.11
C PRO A 43 -9.56 6.20 -4.27
N PHE A 44 -8.73 7.21 -4.58
CA PHE A 44 -8.73 8.47 -3.83
C PHE A 44 -10.10 9.15 -3.76
N THR A 45 -10.92 9.03 -4.80
CA THR A 45 -12.27 9.59 -4.86
C THR A 45 -13.24 9.00 -3.80
N ALA A 46 -12.93 7.82 -3.26
CA ALA A 46 -13.74 7.15 -2.26
C ALA A 46 -13.12 7.18 -0.85
N LEU A 47 -11.89 7.73 -0.69
CA LEU A 47 -11.15 7.69 0.59
C LEU A 47 -11.93 8.33 1.74
N ALA A 48 -12.36 9.57 1.61
CA ALA A 48 -13.05 10.29 2.68
C ALA A 48 -14.33 9.56 3.10
N ALA A 49 -15.19 9.23 2.12
CA ALA A 49 -16.46 8.58 2.39
C ALA A 49 -16.30 7.16 2.99
N LEU A 50 -15.29 6.41 2.53
CA LEU A 50 -14.99 5.11 3.13
C LEU A 50 -14.40 5.27 4.53
N GLY A 51 -13.54 6.28 4.76
CA GLY A 51 -13.00 6.61 6.08
C GLY A 51 -14.07 6.85 7.12
N GLU A 52 -15.09 7.65 6.77
CA GLU A 52 -16.27 7.86 7.61
C GLU A 52 -17.03 6.55 7.88
N ALA A 53 -17.24 5.73 6.85
CA ALA A 53 -17.95 4.46 6.98
C ALA A 53 -17.18 3.41 7.82
N LEU A 54 -15.85 3.49 7.88
CA LEU A 54 -14.99 2.61 8.68
C LEU A 54 -14.80 3.12 10.12
N ALA A 55 -15.21 4.34 10.44
CA ALA A 55 -14.99 4.97 11.73
C ALA A 55 -15.51 4.10 12.89
N GLY A 56 -14.69 3.93 13.93
CA GLY A 56 -15.03 3.08 15.09
C GLY A 56 -15.01 1.58 14.84
N SER A 57 -14.61 1.13 13.64
CA SER A 57 -14.46 -0.30 13.34
C SER A 57 -13.00 -0.78 13.59
N ASN A 58 -12.77 -2.08 13.41
CA ASN A 58 -11.44 -2.69 13.45
C ASN A 58 -10.77 -2.76 12.06
N VAL A 59 -11.29 -2.02 11.08
CA VAL A 59 -10.76 -1.97 9.71
C VAL A 59 -10.12 -0.61 9.46
N ALA A 60 -8.85 -0.62 9.08
CA ALA A 60 -8.07 0.57 8.80
C ALA A 60 -8.31 1.09 7.37
N LEU A 61 -8.26 2.40 7.20
CA LEU A 61 -8.20 3.03 5.88
C LEU A 61 -6.75 3.10 5.41
N ALA A 62 -6.52 2.74 4.13
CA ALA A 62 -5.24 2.86 3.47
C ALA A 62 -5.35 3.66 2.18
N ALA A 63 -4.29 4.35 1.79
CA ALA A 63 -4.18 4.98 0.48
C ALA A 63 -3.45 4.06 -0.52
N GLN A 64 -3.74 4.21 -1.81
CA GLN A 64 -3.07 3.44 -2.88
C GLN A 64 -1.74 4.06 -3.32
N ASN A 65 -1.47 5.29 -2.97
CA ASN A 65 -0.27 6.06 -3.29
C ASN A 65 -0.21 7.31 -2.41
N VAL A 66 0.93 8.00 -2.46
CA VAL A 66 1.17 9.31 -1.85
C VAL A 66 2.27 10.03 -2.64
N HIS A 67 2.32 11.35 -2.61
CA HIS A 67 3.48 12.14 -3.03
C HIS A 67 4.47 12.29 -1.88
N ASP A 68 5.76 12.52 -2.16
CA ASP A 68 6.79 12.70 -1.14
C ASP A 68 6.86 14.12 -0.56
N GLU A 69 6.25 15.09 -1.25
CA GLU A 69 6.19 16.48 -0.80
C GLU A 69 4.93 16.77 0.01
N ALA A 70 5.07 17.64 1.02
CA ALA A 70 3.95 18.02 1.89
C ALA A 70 2.93 18.95 1.20
N GLN A 71 3.38 19.71 0.20
CA GLN A 71 2.58 20.61 -0.63
C GLN A 71 3.39 21.08 -1.84
N GLY A 72 2.75 21.65 -2.84
CA GLY A 72 3.46 22.27 -3.96
C GLY A 72 2.74 22.18 -5.29
N ALA A 73 3.47 22.49 -6.36
CA ALA A 73 2.97 22.50 -7.73
C ALA A 73 3.01 21.08 -8.35
N PHE A 74 2.25 20.19 -7.80
CA PHE A 74 2.15 18.78 -8.18
C PHE A 74 0.71 18.43 -8.55
N THR A 75 0.22 18.98 -9.64
CA THR A 75 -1.17 18.85 -10.08
C THR A 75 -1.58 17.37 -10.18
N GLY A 76 -2.62 16.99 -9.42
CA GLY A 76 -3.17 15.63 -9.38
C GLY A 76 -2.58 14.72 -8.30
N GLU A 77 -1.51 15.14 -7.60
CA GLU A 77 -0.90 14.37 -6.52
C GLU A 77 -1.60 14.60 -5.16
N ILE A 78 -1.41 13.65 -4.26
CA ILE A 78 -1.97 13.65 -2.90
C ILE A 78 -0.83 13.72 -1.89
N ALA A 79 -0.81 14.77 -1.08
CA ALA A 79 0.17 14.95 -0.01
C ALA A 79 -0.14 14.06 1.21
N PRO A 80 0.88 13.71 2.03
CA PRO A 80 0.67 12.92 3.25
C PRO A 80 -0.35 13.54 4.22
N GLY A 81 -0.34 14.86 4.39
CA GLY A 81 -1.29 15.58 5.25
C GLY A 81 -2.76 15.41 4.82
N MET A 82 -3.02 15.31 3.51
CA MET A 82 -4.37 15.04 2.98
C MET A 82 -4.84 13.62 3.32
N LEU A 83 -3.92 12.66 3.41
CA LEU A 83 -4.24 11.30 3.81
C LEU A 83 -4.53 11.20 5.31
N VAL A 84 -3.80 11.95 6.14
CA VAL A 84 -4.08 12.06 7.58
C VAL A 84 -5.47 12.65 7.82
N ASP A 85 -5.81 13.72 7.10
CA ASP A 85 -7.10 14.42 7.22
C ASP A 85 -8.29 13.49 7.00
N VAL A 86 -8.20 12.57 6.03
CA VAL A 86 -9.26 11.59 5.75
C VAL A 86 -9.15 10.29 6.58
N GLY A 87 -8.22 10.21 7.54
CA GLY A 87 -8.09 9.10 8.48
C GLY A 87 -7.29 7.89 7.96
N CYS A 88 -6.46 8.04 6.94
CA CYS A 88 -5.56 6.97 6.53
C CYS A 88 -4.50 6.68 7.59
N SER A 89 -4.34 5.42 7.95
CA SER A 89 -3.27 4.94 8.85
C SER A 89 -2.23 4.08 8.12
N TRP A 90 -2.49 3.74 6.87
CA TRP A 90 -1.61 3.01 5.96
C TRP A 90 -1.58 3.66 4.58
N ALA A 91 -0.49 3.46 3.84
CA ALA A 91 -0.45 3.78 2.41
C ALA A 91 0.46 2.81 1.66
N ILE A 92 0.02 2.40 0.46
CA ILE A 92 0.79 1.57 -0.46
C ILE A 92 1.77 2.47 -1.21
N VAL A 93 3.03 2.05 -1.29
CA VAL A 93 4.05 2.70 -2.12
C VAL A 93 4.84 1.65 -2.90
N GLY A 94 5.31 2.01 -4.09
CA GLY A 94 6.13 1.13 -4.92
C GLY A 94 5.38 -0.03 -5.55
N HIS A 95 4.04 0.01 -5.64
CA HIS A 95 3.26 -1.02 -6.33
C HIS A 95 3.78 -1.24 -7.74
N SER A 96 3.83 -2.51 -8.19
CA SER A 96 4.40 -2.89 -9.49
C SER A 96 3.82 -2.11 -10.68
N GLU A 97 2.53 -1.84 -10.67
CA GLU A 97 1.89 -1.00 -11.70
C GLU A 97 2.46 0.41 -11.72
N ARG A 98 2.76 1.01 -10.56
CA ARG A 98 3.33 2.36 -10.51
C ARG A 98 4.80 2.39 -10.94
N ARG A 99 5.56 1.36 -10.59
CA ARG A 99 6.92 1.17 -11.10
C ARG A 99 6.94 1.06 -12.62
N ALA A 100 6.04 0.24 -13.18
CA ALA A 100 6.01 -0.04 -14.62
C ALA A 100 5.37 1.06 -15.46
N LEU A 101 4.24 1.63 -15.03
CA LEU A 101 3.44 2.57 -15.83
C LEU A 101 3.81 4.04 -15.57
N PHE A 102 4.28 4.36 -14.37
CA PHE A 102 4.61 5.74 -13.97
C PHE A 102 6.10 5.96 -13.72
N GLY A 103 6.93 4.93 -13.90
CA GLY A 103 8.38 5.05 -13.76
C GLY A 103 8.87 5.33 -12.34
N GLU A 104 8.12 4.92 -11.31
CA GLU A 104 8.54 5.15 -9.93
C GLU A 104 9.80 4.37 -9.59
N SER A 105 10.90 5.10 -9.31
CA SER A 105 12.18 4.53 -8.91
C SER A 105 12.19 4.17 -7.41
N ASP A 106 13.10 3.26 -7.01
CA ASP A 106 13.29 2.92 -5.61
C ASP A 106 13.61 4.15 -4.75
N ALA A 107 14.43 5.07 -5.26
CA ALA A 107 14.74 6.32 -4.56
C ALA A 107 13.51 7.22 -4.35
N PHE A 108 12.58 7.26 -5.31
CA PHE A 108 11.31 7.98 -5.15
C PHE A 108 10.41 7.29 -4.11
N ILE A 109 10.35 5.97 -4.13
CA ILE A 109 9.59 5.18 -3.18
C ILE A 109 10.15 5.35 -1.75
N ALA A 110 11.47 5.41 -1.59
CA ALA A 110 12.10 5.68 -0.30
C ALA A 110 11.67 7.04 0.27
N ARG A 111 11.64 8.10 -0.57
CA ARG A 111 11.16 9.43 -0.13
C ARG A 111 9.67 9.39 0.27
N LYS A 112 8.83 8.68 -0.49
CA LYS A 112 7.41 8.48 -0.13
C LYS A 112 7.27 7.76 1.21
N ALA A 113 8.04 6.70 1.44
CA ALA A 113 8.03 5.98 2.72
C ALA A 113 8.45 6.90 3.89
N ALA A 114 9.49 7.71 3.69
CA ALA A 114 9.92 8.69 4.69
C ALA A 114 8.84 9.76 4.97
N ALA A 115 8.17 10.27 3.93
CA ALA A 115 7.10 11.24 4.06
C ALA A 115 5.88 10.66 4.81
N LEU A 116 5.53 9.40 4.54
CA LEU A 116 4.49 8.69 5.28
C LEU A 116 4.83 8.55 6.76
N PHE A 117 6.05 8.11 7.06
CA PHE A 117 6.51 8.02 8.44
C PHE A 117 6.49 9.37 9.17
N ALA A 118 6.90 10.46 8.50
CA ALA A 118 6.85 11.80 9.06
C ALA A 118 5.41 12.23 9.39
N ALA A 119 4.43 11.78 8.60
CA ALA A 119 3.01 12.05 8.80
C ALA A 119 2.32 11.06 9.77
N GLY A 120 3.03 10.08 10.33
CA GLY A 120 2.44 9.07 11.21
C GLY A 120 1.64 7.97 10.48
N ILE A 121 1.78 7.86 9.17
CA ILE A 121 1.16 6.82 8.34
C ILE A 121 2.17 5.69 8.13
N ARG A 122 1.71 4.45 8.24
CA ARG A 122 2.55 3.25 8.08
C ARG A 122 2.65 2.85 6.59
N PRO A 123 3.85 2.68 6.02
CA PRO A 123 3.99 2.26 4.63
C PRO A 123 3.71 0.77 4.42
N ILE A 124 3.06 0.44 3.30
CA ILE A 124 3.05 -0.89 2.70
C ILE A 124 3.94 -0.79 1.46
N VAL A 125 5.17 -1.28 1.56
CA VAL A 125 6.18 -1.17 0.49
C VAL A 125 6.12 -2.41 -0.39
N CYS A 126 5.78 -2.22 -1.66
CA CYS A 126 5.68 -3.31 -2.63
C CYS A 126 7.01 -3.54 -3.33
N VAL A 127 7.38 -4.82 -3.43
CA VAL A 127 8.55 -5.31 -4.16
C VAL A 127 8.19 -6.58 -4.93
N GLY A 128 8.84 -6.80 -6.07
CA GLY A 128 8.59 -8.01 -6.84
C GLY A 128 9.28 -7.99 -8.20
N GLU A 129 9.57 -9.18 -8.71
CA GLU A 129 10.24 -9.41 -9.97
C GLU A 129 9.26 -9.61 -11.12
N THR A 130 9.70 -9.27 -12.32
CA THR A 130 9.04 -9.58 -13.58
C THR A 130 9.25 -11.06 -13.97
N LEU A 131 8.47 -11.55 -14.94
CA LEU A 131 8.64 -12.92 -15.46
C LEU A 131 10.05 -13.15 -16.00
N ALA A 132 10.59 -12.21 -16.78
CA ALA A 132 11.94 -12.33 -17.35
C ALA A 132 13.03 -12.40 -16.26
N GLU A 133 12.87 -11.66 -15.18
CA GLU A 133 13.79 -11.72 -14.03
C GLU A 133 13.70 -13.05 -13.30
N ARG A 134 12.48 -13.57 -13.11
CA ARG A 134 12.28 -14.87 -12.49
C ARG A 134 12.85 -16.00 -13.35
N GLU A 135 12.58 -16.02 -14.64
CA GLU A 135 13.11 -17.02 -15.58
C GLU A 135 14.64 -16.98 -15.68
N ALA A 136 15.23 -15.80 -15.48
CA ALA A 136 16.68 -15.61 -15.38
C ALA A 136 17.27 -15.97 -13.98
N GLY A 137 16.47 -16.50 -13.05
CA GLY A 137 16.91 -16.86 -11.70
C GLY A 137 17.30 -15.66 -10.80
N ARG A 138 16.83 -14.44 -11.14
CA ARG A 138 17.24 -13.19 -10.48
C ARG A 138 16.27 -12.70 -9.40
N THR A 139 15.28 -13.50 -9.01
CA THR A 139 14.25 -13.09 -8.03
C THR A 139 14.86 -12.44 -6.79
N PHE A 140 15.75 -13.13 -6.09
CA PHE A 140 16.34 -12.59 -4.86
C PHE A 140 17.17 -11.34 -5.09
N ALA A 141 17.97 -11.28 -6.15
CA ALA A 141 18.77 -10.10 -6.47
C ALA A 141 17.89 -8.86 -6.75
N VAL A 142 16.74 -9.04 -7.42
CA VAL A 142 15.76 -7.97 -7.66
C VAL A 142 15.14 -7.53 -6.34
N LEU A 143 14.69 -8.47 -5.50
CA LEU A 143 14.08 -8.15 -4.22
C LEU A 143 15.06 -7.42 -3.29
N GLU A 144 16.31 -7.89 -3.19
CA GLU A 144 17.35 -7.23 -2.40
C GLU A 144 17.61 -5.81 -2.88
N SER A 145 17.74 -5.60 -4.20
CA SER A 145 17.94 -4.28 -4.78
C SER A 145 16.77 -3.34 -4.51
N GLN A 146 15.53 -3.80 -4.73
CA GLN A 146 14.33 -3.00 -4.48
C GLN A 146 14.15 -2.67 -3.00
N LEU A 147 14.41 -3.63 -2.09
CA LEU A 147 14.35 -3.39 -0.65
C LEU A 147 15.41 -2.39 -0.22
N ALA A 148 16.67 -2.58 -0.63
CA ALA A 148 17.75 -1.67 -0.29
C ALA A 148 17.47 -0.23 -0.78
N GLY A 149 16.98 -0.09 -2.02
CA GLY A 149 16.66 1.21 -2.60
C GLY A 149 15.41 1.86 -2.03
N SER A 150 14.31 1.09 -1.90
CA SER A 150 13.00 1.62 -1.44
C SER A 150 12.93 1.88 0.07
N LEU A 151 13.84 1.30 0.86
CA LEU A 151 13.94 1.52 2.31
C LEU A 151 15.16 2.37 2.69
N ALA A 152 15.86 2.93 1.71
CA ALA A 152 17.00 3.80 1.96
C ALA A 152 16.59 4.97 2.88
N GLY A 153 17.29 5.12 4.01
CA GLY A 153 16.98 6.15 5.01
C GLY A 153 15.85 5.83 5.98
N VAL A 154 15.20 4.67 5.87
CA VAL A 154 14.26 4.22 6.91
C VAL A 154 15.07 3.72 8.11
N PRO A 155 14.89 4.30 9.31
CA PRO A 155 15.58 3.85 10.50
C PRO A 155 15.23 2.40 10.86
N ALA A 156 16.24 1.60 11.27
CA ALA A 156 16.04 0.18 11.56
C ALA A 156 15.00 -0.07 12.67
N GLU A 157 14.92 0.85 13.65
CA GLU A 157 13.95 0.80 14.73
C GLU A 157 12.50 0.96 14.26
N ARG A 158 12.29 1.55 13.08
CA ARG A 158 10.97 1.71 12.46
C ARG A 158 10.58 0.56 11.55
N ALA A 159 11.45 -0.41 11.34
CA ALA A 159 11.17 -1.56 10.47
C ALA A 159 9.95 -2.39 10.92
N ALA A 160 9.61 -2.36 12.21
CA ALA A 160 8.41 -3.03 12.74
C ALA A 160 7.10 -2.30 12.43
N GLU A 161 7.17 -1.05 11.94
CA GLU A 161 6.01 -0.20 11.66
C GLU A 161 5.56 -0.29 10.19
N LEU A 162 6.32 -0.95 9.32
CA LEU A 162 5.97 -1.11 7.91
C LEU A 162 5.62 -2.55 7.55
N VAL A 163 5.01 -2.72 6.39
CA VAL A 163 4.75 -4.02 5.76
C VAL A 163 5.49 -4.08 4.43
N ILE A 164 6.18 -5.20 4.18
CA ILE A 164 6.70 -5.53 2.86
C ILE A 164 5.68 -6.42 2.16
N ALA A 165 5.18 -5.95 1.02
CA ALA A 165 4.28 -6.70 0.17
C ALA A 165 5.07 -7.27 -1.02
N TYR A 166 5.32 -8.58 -1.00
CA TYR A 166 5.91 -9.25 -2.16
C TYR A 166 4.83 -9.48 -3.21
N GLU A 167 5.06 -8.92 -4.38
CA GLU A 167 4.19 -9.03 -5.55
C GLU A 167 4.89 -9.85 -6.63
N PRO A 168 4.53 -11.13 -6.86
CA PRO A 168 5.00 -11.85 -8.04
C PRO A 168 4.35 -11.22 -9.28
N VAL A 169 5.02 -10.19 -9.87
CA VAL A 169 4.44 -9.36 -10.95
C VAL A 169 3.96 -10.23 -12.11
N TRP A 170 4.68 -11.31 -12.40
CA TRP A 170 4.36 -12.29 -13.43
C TRP A 170 3.07 -13.08 -13.18
N ALA A 171 2.55 -13.09 -11.94
CA ALA A 171 1.31 -13.78 -11.57
C ALA A 171 0.10 -12.83 -11.52
N ILE A 172 0.33 -11.50 -11.46
CA ILE A 172 -0.76 -10.53 -11.32
C ILE A 172 -1.59 -10.47 -12.61
N GLY A 173 -2.88 -10.86 -12.53
CA GLY A 173 -3.82 -10.78 -13.65
C GLY A 173 -3.55 -11.76 -14.80
N THR A 174 -2.63 -12.72 -14.65
CA THR A 174 -2.23 -13.65 -15.72
C THR A 174 -2.87 -15.03 -15.60
N GLY A 175 -3.55 -15.32 -14.49
CA GLY A 175 -4.05 -16.68 -14.17
C GLY A 175 -2.95 -17.63 -13.67
N ARG A 176 -1.69 -17.20 -13.60
CA ARG A 176 -0.60 -17.96 -12.99
C ARG A 176 -0.65 -17.79 -11.46
N THR A 177 -0.29 -18.83 -10.74
CA THR A 177 -0.23 -18.82 -9.27
C THR A 177 1.20 -18.94 -8.80
N ALA A 178 1.61 -18.07 -7.89
CA ALA A 178 2.88 -18.24 -7.19
C ALA A 178 2.76 -19.44 -6.23
N THR A 179 3.76 -20.30 -6.25
CA THR A 179 3.94 -21.35 -5.23
C THR A 179 4.92 -20.85 -4.16
N PRO A 180 4.82 -21.40 -2.94
CA PRO A 180 5.79 -21.12 -1.88
C PRO A 180 7.23 -21.42 -2.30
#